data_9601d644224d3fd24ec36d7854a6fff6
#
_entry.id   9601d644224d3fd24ec36d7854a6fff6
#
_cell.length_a   1.000
_cell.length_b   1.000
_cell.length_c   1.000
_cell.angle_alpha   90.00
_cell.angle_beta   90.00
_cell.angle_gamma   90.00
#
_symmetry.space_group_name_H-M   'P 1'
#
loop_
_entity.id
_entity.type
_entity.pdbx_description
1 polymer ?
#
loop_
_entity_poly.entity_id
_entity_poly.type
_entity_poly.pdbx_seq_one_letter_code
_entity_poly.pdbx_strand_id
1 'polypeptide(L)'
;MNNFITRTLSAIVYAGVVVGSILVQPACFGGHMLLFGIVFMLVSTLAVREFHRLVGGSDVKIQSYAMMANALLFCTLYFFFYGDLVWRWLLFAYVAVLLLTMIVHLFREKVNAVESWGNLCAGQLMIALPFALMSGVVFHHKWLMLALFILIWVNDSGAYIVGSLMSKRKGGNHKMFPRVSPAKSWEGLIGGFVFDLIAGYVFFRVGWTASLGLTAYPLLD
;
A
#
# COMPACT_ATOMS: atom_id res chain seq x y z
N MET A 1 -20.36 -11.79 -20.48
CA MET A 1 -20.74 -12.28 -19.14
C MET A 1 -19.54 -12.46 -18.21
N ASN A 2 -18.35 -12.67 -18.73
CA ASN A 2 -17.20 -13.07 -17.90
C ASN A 2 -16.45 -11.93 -17.14
N ASN A 3 -16.49 -10.69 -17.64
CA ASN A 3 -15.70 -9.60 -17.05
C ASN A 3 -16.19 -9.16 -15.65
N PHE A 4 -17.49 -9.17 -15.41
CA PHE A 4 -18.04 -8.78 -14.10
C PHE A 4 -17.75 -9.86 -13.05
N ILE A 5 -18.04 -11.12 -13.38
CA ILE A 5 -17.79 -12.25 -12.47
C ILE A 5 -16.31 -12.36 -12.13
N THR A 6 -15.42 -12.27 -13.12
CA THR A 6 -13.97 -12.31 -12.91
C THR A 6 -13.49 -11.18 -12.01
N ARG A 7 -13.99 -9.96 -12.21
CA ARG A 7 -13.65 -8.80 -11.36
C ARG A 7 -14.14 -8.97 -9.93
N THR A 8 -15.39 -9.44 -9.75
CA THR A 8 -15.95 -9.67 -8.41
C THR A 8 -15.20 -10.77 -7.69
N LEU A 9 -14.90 -11.88 -8.37
CA LEU A 9 -14.13 -12.98 -7.79
C LEU A 9 -12.71 -12.54 -7.39
N SER A 10 -12.01 -11.81 -8.26
CA SER A 10 -10.69 -11.29 -7.94
C SER A 10 -10.70 -10.31 -6.76
N ALA A 11 -11.73 -9.47 -6.63
CA ALA A 11 -11.89 -8.57 -5.49
C ALA A 11 -12.13 -9.32 -4.18
N ILE A 12 -12.96 -10.38 -4.20
CA ILE A 12 -13.21 -11.23 -3.03
C ILE A 12 -11.93 -11.95 -2.60
N VAL A 13 -11.19 -12.53 -3.57
CA VAL A 13 -9.91 -13.20 -3.28
C VAL A 13 -8.90 -12.21 -2.71
N TYR A 14 -8.76 -11.03 -3.31
CA TYR A 14 -7.89 -9.96 -2.81
C TYR A 14 -8.25 -9.57 -1.38
N ALA A 15 -9.51 -9.25 -1.12
CA ALA A 15 -9.97 -8.87 0.21
C ALA A 15 -9.75 -10.02 1.23
N GLY A 16 -10.03 -11.26 0.84
CA GLY A 16 -9.80 -12.44 1.67
C GLY A 16 -8.33 -12.64 2.03
N VAL A 17 -7.42 -12.46 1.07
CA VAL A 17 -5.97 -12.55 1.31
C VAL A 17 -5.50 -11.45 2.25
N VAL A 18 -5.92 -10.19 2.04
CA VAL A 18 -5.54 -9.06 2.90
C VAL A 18 -6.07 -9.25 4.31
N VAL A 19 -7.38 -9.48 4.47
CA VAL A 19 -8.00 -9.68 5.79
C VAL A 19 -7.43 -10.91 6.48
N GLY A 20 -7.29 -12.02 5.75
CA GLY A 20 -6.72 -13.26 6.28
C GLY A 20 -5.28 -13.06 6.76
N SER A 21 -4.45 -12.32 6.04
CA SER A 21 -3.07 -12.03 6.44
C SER A 21 -2.95 -11.19 7.71
N ILE A 22 -3.95 -10.34 7.99
CA ILE A 22 -4.00 -9.51 9.20
C ILE A 22 -4.58 -10.29 10.41
N LEU A 23 -5.63 -11.10 10.17
CA LEU A 23 -6.35 -11.76 11.25
C LEU A 23 -5.77 -13.12 11.65
N VAL A 24 -5.27 -13.89 10.67
CA VAL A 24 -4.76 -15.23 10.91
C VAL A 24 -3.32 -15.15 11.43
N GLN A 25 -3.14 -15.52 12.68
CA GLN A 25 -1.84 -15.69 13.33
C GLN A 25 -1.63 -17.17 13.58
N PRO A 26 -0.88 -17.89 12.73
CA PRO A 26 -0.60 -19.30 12.98
C PRO A 26 0.17 -19.47 14.28
N ALA A 27 -0.38 -20.21 15.23
CA ALA A 27 0.24 -20.49 16.52
C ALA A 27 1.63 -21.17 16.38
N CYS A 28 1.83 -21.90 15.27
CA CYS A 28 3.10 -22.56 14.95
C CYS A 28 4.28 -21.61 14.70
N PHE A 29 4.03 -20.32 14.48
CA PHE A 29 5.08 -19.32 14.24
C PHE A 29 5.25 -18.33 15.40
N GLY A 30 4.93 -18.71 16.64
CA GLY A 30 5.21 -17.91 17.83
C GLY A 30 4.45 -16.58 17.91
N GLY A 31 3.30 -16.44 17.25
CA GLY A 31 2.50 -15.21 17.26
C GLY A 31 3.01 -14.10 16.33
N HIS A 32 4.03 -14.37 15.53
CA HIS A 32 4.54 -13.43 14.52
C HIS A 32 3.51 -13.20 13.43
N MET A 33 3.37 -11.97 12.97
CA MET A 33 2.54 -11.61 11.81
C MET A 33 3.20 -12.04 10.48
N LEU A 34 3.73 -13.29 10.43
CA LEU A 34 4.51 -13.80 9.30
C LEU A 34 3.70 -13.82 8.01
N LEU A 35 2.43 -14.22 8.09
CA LEU A 35 1.56 -14.26 6.92
C LEU A 35 1.39 -12.86 6.33
N PHE A 36 1.16 -11.85 7.19
CA PHE A 36 1.15 -10.45 6.77
C PHE A 36 2.49 -10.05 6.14
N GLY A 37 3.60 -10.34 6.80
CA GLY A 37 4.94 -10.01 6.32
C GLY A 37 5.21 -10.58 4.92
N ILE A 38 4.92 -11.86 4.70
CA ILE A 38 5.13 -12.52 3.40
C ILE A 38 4.23 -11.91 2.32
N VAL A 39 2.93 -11.77 2.59
CA VAL A 39 1.96 -11.24 1.62
C VAL A 39 2.31 -9.81 1.22
N PHE A 40 2.54 -8.93 2.21
CA PHE A 40 2.80 -7.52 1.93
C PHE A 40 4.18 -7.27 1.34
N MET A 41 5.19 -8.05 1.70
CA MET A 41 6.49 -8.04 1.05
C MET A 41 6.39 -8.45 -0.43
N LEU A 42 5.62 -9.50 -0.75
CA LEU A 42 5.40 -9.92 -2.14
C LEU A 42 4.66 -8.84 -2.92
N VAL A 43 3.59 -8.28 -2.39
CA VAL A 43 2.80 -7.22 -3.04
C VAL A 43 3.66 -5.99 -3.29
N SER A 44 4.42 -5.51 -2.28
CA SER A 44 5.30 -4.35 -2.44
C SER A 44 6.41 -4.60 -3.45
N THR A 45 6.98 -5.81 -3.47
CA THR A 45 8.03 -6.19 -4.42
C THR A 45 7.51 -6.19 -5.86
N LEU A 46 6.31 -6.73 -6.07
CA LEU A 46 5.66 -6.71 -7.38
C LEU A 46 5.29 -5.27 -7.81
N ALA A 47 4.84 -4.44 -6.88
CA ALA A 47 4.53 -3.04 -7.15
C ALA A 47 5.78 -2.23 -7.51
N VAL A 48 6.90 -2.42 -6.80
CA VAL A 48 8.18 -1.81 -7.13
C VAL A 48 8.70 -2.27 -8.49
N ARG A 49 8.57 -3.57 -8.81
CA ARG A 49 8.91 -4.10 -10.12
C ARG A 49 8.11 -3.43 -11.22
N GLU A 50 6.78 -3.34 -11.05
CA GLU A 50 5.90 -2.73 -12.04
C GLU A 50 6.21 -1.24 -12.23
N PHE A 51 6.46 -0.51 -11.14
CA PHE A 51 6.88 0.88 -11.20
C PHE A 51 8.16 1.04 -12.04
N HIS A 52 9.20 0.25 -11.77
CA HIS A 52 10.44 0.32 -12.54
C HIS A 52 10.30 -0.12 -14.00
N ARG A 53 9.36 -1.02 -14.28
CA ARG A 53 9.00 -1.38 -15.66
C ARG A 53 8.41 -0.20 -16.41
N LEU A 54 7.59 0.61 -15.75
CA LEU A 54 6.94 1.77 -16.37
C LEU A 54 7.87 2.96 -16.57
N VAL A 55 8.76 3.24 -15.60
CA VAL A 55 9.64 4.42 -15.65
C VAL A 55 11.03 4.14 -16.21
N GLY A 56 11.60 2.96 -15.97
CA GLY A 56 12.96 2.58 -16.36
C GLY A 56 13.06 1.68 -17.58
N GLY A 57 11.93 1.37 -18.26
CA GLY A 57 11.91 0.47 -19.40
C GLY A 57 12.15 -1.01 -19.04
N SER A 58 12.59 -1.81 -20.03
CA SER A 58 12.70 -3.28 -19.90
C SER A 58 13.98 -3.80 -19.25
N ASP A 59 14.79 -2.95 -18.59
CA ASP A 59 16.03 -3.41 -17.96
C ASP A 59 15.75 -4.27 -16.71
N VAL A 60 15.78 -5.58 -16.91
CA VAL A 60 15.52 -6.58 -15.88
C VAL A 60 16.49 -6.48 -14.69
N LYS A 61 17.75 -6.06 -14.93
CA LYS A 61 18.76 -5.94 -13.86
C LYS A 61 18.41 -4.79 -12.90
N ILE A 62 18.00 -3.64 -13.44
CA ILE A 62 17.58 -2.48 -12.62
C ILE A 62 16.36 -2.86 -11.79
N GLN A 63 15.37 -3.51 -12.39
CA GLN A 63 14.20 -4.01 -11.69
C GLN A 63 14.58 -4.98 -10.55
N SER A 64 15.52 -5.90 -10.80
CA SER A 64 15.97 -6.87 -9.81
C SER A 64 16.64 -6.21 -8.61
N TYR A 65 17.49 -5.22 -8.83
CA TYR A 65 18.16 -4.48 -7.74
C TYR A 65 17.14 -3.68 -6.91
N ALA A 66 16.19 -3.02 -7.55
CA ALA A 66 15.14 -2.29 -6.87
C ALA A 66 14.23 -3.22 -6.04
N MET A 67 13.90 -4.40 -6.55
CA MET A 67 13.15 -5.43 -5.82
C MET A 67 13.93 -5.96 -4.61
N MET A 68 15.23 -6.18 -4.76
CA MET A 68 16.10 -6.63 -3.67
C MET A 68 16.19 -5.56 -2.56
N ALA A 69 16.37 -4.29 -2.93
CA ALA A 69 16.35 -3.18 -2.00
C ALA A 69 15.01 -3.08 -1.27
N ASN A 70 13.87 -3.23 -1.98
CA ASN A 70 12.55 -3.25 -1.36
C ASN A 70 12.40 -4.38 -0.34
N ALA A 71 12.80 -5.60 -0.67
CA ALA A 71 12.73 -6.73 0.24
C ALA A 71 13.56 -6.50 1.51
N LEU A 72 14.77 -5.95 1.35
CA LEU A 72 15.63 -5.61 2.48
C LEU A 72 15.02 -4.50 3.36
N LEU A 73 14.47 -3.44 2.77
CA LEU A 73 13.80 -2.38 3.51
C LEU A 73 12.59 -2.92 4.29
N PHE A 74 11.77 -3.75 3.61
CA PHE A 74 10.61 -4.37 4.24
C PHE A 74 11.01 -5.24 5.42
N CYS A 75 11.98 -6.14 5.25
CA CYS A 75 12.51 -6.98 6.33
C CYS A 75 13.13 -6.14 7.45
N THR A 76 13.86 -5.06 7.12
CA THR A 76 14.44 -4.16 8.11
C THR A 76 13.38 -3.59 9.04
N LEU A 77 12.33 -2.98 8.48
CA LEU A 77 11.26 -2.38 9.28
C LEU A 77 10.38 -3.43 9.96
N TYR A 78 10.14 -4.57 9.31
CA TYR A 78 9.43 -5.68 9.91
C TYR A 78 10.11 -6.17 11.21
N PHE A 79 11.43 -6.47 11.18
CA PHE A 79 12.17 -6.90 12.36
C PHE A 79 12.41 -5.77 13.35
N PHE A 80 12.50 -4.51 12.90
CA PHE A 80 12.56 -3.36 13.80
C PHE A 80 11.30 -3.26 14.66
N PHE A 81 10.11 -3.30 14.06
CA PHE A 81 8.85 -3.23 14.78
C PHE A 81 8.54 -4.51 15.57
N TYR A 82 9.09 -5.62 15.15
CA TYR A 82 9.03 -6.87 15.89
C TYR A 82 9.93 -6.86 17.15
N GLY A 83 10.95 -6.02 17.19
CA GLY A 83 11.89 -5.89 18.32
C GLY A 83 13.12 -6.81 18.24
N ASP A 84 13.36 -7.45 17.09
CA ASP A 84 14.55 -8.29 16.88
C ASP A 84 15.72 -7.44 16.36
N LEU A 85 16.92 -7.63 16.95
CA LEU A 85 18.13 -6.87 16.59
C LEU A 85 18.68 -7.15 15.19
N VAL A 86 18.18 -8.17 14.50
CA VAL A 86 18.55 -8.51 13.11
C VAL A 86 18.32 -7.33 12.15
N TRP A 87 17.35 -6.44 12.43
CA TRP A 87 17.09 -5.26 11.62
C TRP A 87 18.35 -4.39 11.38
N ARG A 88 19.28 -4.35 12.32
CA ARG A 88 20.53 -3.56 12.18
C ARG A 88 21.36 -4.04 10.99
N TRP A 89 21.55 -5.35 10.88
CA TRP A 89 22.29 -5.94 9.77
C TRP A 89 21.56 -5.81 8.45
N LEU A 90 20.23 -5.94 8.47
CA LEU A 90 19.39 -5.74 7.29
C LEU A 90 19.42 -4.29 6.79
N LEU A 91 19.48 -3.31 7.71
CA LEU A 91 19.65 -1.91 7.36
C LEU A 91 20.98 -1.65 6.65
N PHE A 92 22.08 -2.20 7.17
CA PHE A 92 23.38 -2.11 6.51
C PHE A 92 23.35 -2.75 5.12
N ALA A 93 22.74 -3.93 4.99
CA ALA A 93 22.57 -4.61 3.71
C ALA A 93 21.72 -3.78 2.74
N TYR A 94 20.62 -3.17 3.21
CA TYR A 94 19.77 -2.29 2.41
C TYR A 94 20.56 -1.09 1.86
N VAL A 95 21.26 -0.37 2.73
CA VAL A 95 22.10 0.77 2.32
C VAL A 95 23.18 0.34 1.35
N ALA A 96 23.87 -0.78 1.61
CA ALA A 96 24.88 -1.32 0.70
C ALA A 96 24.31 -1.64 -0.68
N VAL A 97 23.13 -2.26 -0.75
CA VAL A 97 22.46 -2.56 -2.03
C VAL A 97 22.06 -1.29 -2.77
N LEU A 98 21.55 -0.26 -2.06
CA LEU A 98 21.24 1.02 -2.70
C LEU A 98 22.51 1.67 -3.30
N LEU A 99 23.59 1.76 -2.53
CA LEU A 99 24.85 2.34 -2.98
C LEU A 99 25.44 1.55 -4.14
N LEU A 100 25.49 0.23 -4.06
CA LEU A 100 25.95 -0.63 -5.15
C LEU A 100 25.11 -0.45 -6.41
N THR A 101 23.79 -0.34 -6.28
CA THR A 101 22.89 -0.09 -7.41
C THR A 101 23.21 1.26 -8.07
N MET A 102 23.41 2.31 -7.26
CA MET A 102 23.78 3.63 -7.78
C MET A 102 25.13 3.61 -8.50
N ILE A 103 26.14 2.90 -7.94
CA ILE A 103 27.46 2.73 -8.59
C ILE A 103 27.31 1.96 -9.91
N VAL A 104 26.58 0.85 -9.92
CA VAL A 104 26.36 0.05 -11.15
C VAL A 104 25.70 0.90 -12.24
N HIS A 105 24.75 1.78 -11.89
CA HIS A 105 24.12 2.65 -12.89
C HIS A 105 25.10 3.66 -13.48
N LEU A 106 26.07 4.13 -12.70
CA LEU A 106 27.09 5.09 -13.17
C LEU A 106 27.97 4.49 -14.30
N PHE A 107 28.26 3.19 -14.23
CA PHE A 107 29.10 2.49 -15.23
C PHE A 107 28.30 1.93 -16.41
N ARG A 108 27.01 2.22 -16.54
CA ARG A 108 26.17 1.73 -17.64
C ARG A 108 26.01 2.81 -18.70
N GLU A 109 26.69 2.65 -19.84
CA GLU A 109 26.72 3.61 -20.97
C GLU A 109 25.33 3.97 -21.53
N LYS A 110 24.35 3.04 -21.47
CA LYS A 110 23.02 3.20 -22.07
C LYS A 110 21.98 3.76 -21.10
N VAL A 111 22.36 4.10 -19.88
CA VAL A 111 21.44 4.49 -18.81
C VAL A 111 21.82 5.88 -18.31
N ASN A 112 20.87 6.80 -18.29
CA ASN A 112 21.05 8.06 -17.57
C ASN A 112 21.09 7.78 -16.07
N ALA A 113 22.28 7.86 -15.46
CA ALA A 113 22.49 7.52 -14.06
C ALA A 113 21.61 8.36 -13.13
N VAL A 114 21.50 9.67 -13.37
CA VAL A 114 20.71 10.60 -12.51
C VAL A 114 19.24 10.25 -12.57
N GLU A 115 18.70 10.01 -13.74
CA GLU A 115 17.29 9.60 -13.90
C GLU A 115 17.03 8.24 -13.23
N SER A 116 17.95 7.29 -13.40
CA SER A 116 17.85 5.97 -12.79
C SER A 116 17.90 6.03 -11.25
N TRP A 117 18.72 6.90 -10.69
CA TRP A 117 18.76 7.15 -9.24
C TRP A 117 17.47 7.80 -8.73
N GLY A 118 16.95 8.79 -9.49
CA GLY A 118 15.65 9.41 -9.19
C GLY A 118 14.52 8.38 -9.16
N ASN A 119 14.47 7.50 -10.15
CA ASN A 119 13.48 6.43 -10.23
C ASN A 119 13.66 5.40 -9.10
N LEU A 120 14.91 5.04 -8.75
CA LEU A 120 15.18 4.15 -7.63
C LEU A 120 14.68 4.76 -6.31
N CYS A 121 15.05 6.01 -6.02
CA CYS A 121 14.60 6.72 -4.83
C CYS A 121 13.08 6.87 -4.79
N ALA A 122 12.46 7.24 -5.90
CA ALA A 122 11.00 7.37 -6.00
C ALA A 122 10.29 6.05 -5.69
N GLY A 123 10.76 4.93 -6.27
CA GLY A 123 10.21 3.60 -5.99
C GLY A 123 10.35 3.18 -4.52
N GLN A 124 11.52 3.46 -3.92
CA GLN A 124 11.75 3.16 -2.50
C GLN A 124 10.89 4.03 -1.57
N LEU A 125 10.80 5.34 -1.82
CA LEU A 125 10.06 6.27 -0.96
C LEU A 125 8.54 6.19 -1.12
N MET A 126 8.04 6.02 -2.36
CA MET A 126 6.61 6.08 -2.64
C MET A 126 5.92 4.72 -2.55
N ILE A 127 6.66 3.62 -2.68
CA ILE A 127 6.08 2.27 -2.67
C ILE A 127 6.69 1.45 -1.52
N ALA A 128 8.01 1.21 -1.55
CA ALA A 128 8.65 0.31 -0.61
C ALA A 128 8.46 0.74 0.85
N LEU A 129 8.73 2.01 1.15
CA LEU A 129 8.66 2.57 2.50
C LEU A 129 7.24 2.53 3.09
N PRO A 130 6.16 2.99 2.42
CA PRO A 130 4.81 2.88 2.95
C PRO A 130 4.41 1.43 3.26
N PHE A 131 4.68 0.50 2.36
CA PHE A 131 4.40 -0.92 2.61
C PHE A 131 5.18 -1.47 3.81
N ALA A 132 6.45 -1.12 3.95
CA ALA A 132 7.27 -1.55 5.07
C ALA A 132 6.81 -0.95 6.41
N LEU A 133 6.36 0.33 6.42
CA LEU A 133 5.80 1.00 7.60
C LEU A 133 4.47 0.38 8.07
N MET A 134 3.71 -0.25 7.18
CA MET A 134 2.50 -0.99 7.55
C MET A 134 2.79 -2.09 8.58
N SER A 135 4.01 -2.63 8.59
CA SER A 135 4.45 -3.59 9.63
C SER A 135 4.32 -2.99 11.03
N GLY A 136 4.71 -1.73 11.21
CA GLY A 136 4.56 -1.03 12.50
C GLY A 136 3.10 -0.93 12.93
N VAL A 137 2.22 -0.58 12.00
CA VAL A 137 0.78 -0.48 12.30
C VAL A 137 0.22 -1.84 12.72
N VAL A 138 0.52 -2.92 11.98
CA VAL A 138 -0.06 -4.24 12.27
C VAL A 138 0.49 -4.84 13.56
N PHE A 139 1.75 -4.61 13.91
CA PHE A 139 2.33 -5.11 15.16
C PHE A 139 1.75 -4.40 16.40
N HIS A 140 1.50 -3.10 16.31
CA HIS A 140 0.94 -2.35 17.42
C HIS A 140 -0.60 -2.44 17.48
N HIS A 141 -1.28 -2.34 16.33
CA HIS A 141 -2.74 -2.24 16.27
C HIS A 141 -3.30 -2.91 15.01
N LYS A 142 -3.40 -4.25 14.99
CA LYS A 142 -3.96 -4.99 13.84
C LYS A 142 -5.36 -4.53 13.42
N TRP A 143 -6.19 -4.11 14.38
CA TRP A 143 -7.53 -3.58 14.09
C TRP A 143 -7.50 -2.24 13.38
N LEU A 144 -6.50 -1.38 13.69
CA LEU A 144 -6.27 -0.14 12.96
C LEU A 144 -5.88 -0.40 11.52
N MET A 145 -5.02 -1.40 11.28
CA MET A 145 -4.67 -1.82 9.93
C MET A 145 -5.89 -2.30 9.14
N LEU A 146 -6.76 -3.08 9.77
CA LEU A 146 -8.00 -3.53 9.14
C LEU A 146 -8.96 -2.36 8.86
N ALA A 147 -9.12 -1.44 9.82
CA ALA A 147 -9.93 -0.24 9.64
C ALA A 147 -9.45 0.61 8.45
N LEU A 148 -8.13 0.78 8.30
CA LEU A 148 -7.52 1.49 7.18
C LEU A 148 -7.90 0.87 5.83
N PHE A 149 -7.82 -0.45 5.68
CA PHE A 149 -8.24 -1.11 4.45
C PHE A 149 -9.73 -0.98 4.19
N ILE A 150 -10.57 -1.11 5.23
CA ILE A 150 -12.02 -0.93 5.08
C ILE A 150 -12.33 0.49 4.61
N LEU A 151 -11.70 1.53 5.20
CA LEU A 151 -11.88 2.91 4.76
C LEU A 151 -11.46 3.12 3.30
N ILE A 152 -10.31 2.57 2.88
CA ILE A 152 -9.88 2.65 1.47
C ILE A 152 -10.93 2.03 0.55
N TRP A 153 -11.47 0.85 0.88
CA TRP A 153 -12.47 0.17 0.05
C TRP A 153 -13.81 0.91 0.04
N VAL A 154 -14.21 1.48 1.18
CA VAL A 154 -15.43 2.29 1.31
C VAL A 154 -15.30 3.57 0.51
N ASN A 155 -14.15 4.26 0.59
CA ASN A 155 -13.85 5.45 -0.19
C ASN A 155 -13.95 5.18 -1.69
N ASP A 156 -13.25 4.16 -2.18
CA ASP A 156 -13.26 3.81 -3.60
C ASP A 156 -14.65 3.44 -4.10
N SER A 157 -15.41 2.68 -3.29
CA SER A 157 -16.79 2.31 -3.63
C SER A 157 -17.71 3.52 -3.65
N GLY A 158 -17.63 4.38 -2.64
CA GLY A 158 -18.42 5.62 -2.57
C GLY A 158 -18.10 6.58 -3.71
N ALA A 159 -16.82 6.77 -4.01
CA ALA A 159 -16.37 7.59 -5.11
C ALA A 159 -16.86 7.05 -6.48
N TYR A 160 -16.82 5.74 -6.66
CA TYR A 160 -17.33 5.09 -7.88
C TYR A 160 -18.85 5.24 -8.02
N ILE A 161 -19.61 4.98 -6.94
CA ILE A 161 -21.09 5.07 -6.96
C ILE A 161 -21.52 6.49 -7.30
N VAL A 162 -21.04 7.48 -6.53
CA VAL A 162 -21.43 8.88 -6.72
C VAL A 162 -20.94 9.41 -8.07
N GLY A 163 -19.69 9.16 -8.43
CA GLY A 163 -19.11 9.58 -9.70
C GLY A 163 -19.85 9.00 -10.91
N SER A 164 -20.26 7.73 -10.85
CA SER A 164 -21.02 7.06 -11.93
C SER A 164 -22.46 7.55 -12.03
N LEU A 165 -23.12 7.80 -10.90
CA LEU A 165 -24.49 8.36 -10.88
C LEU A 165 -24.52 9.79 -11.46
N MET A 166 -23.55 10.62 -11.04
CA MET A 166 -23.48 12.00 -11.49
C MET A 166 -23.10 12.13 -12.97
N SER A 167 -22.29 11.21 -13.50
CA SER A 167 -21.93 11.20 -14.92
C SER A 167 -23.12 10.98 -15.86
N LYS A 168 -24.22 10.38 -15.37
CA LYS A 168 -25.45 10.14 -16.14
C LYS A 168 -26.39 11.34 -16.19
N ARG A 169 -26.15 12.41 -15.44
CA ARG A 169 -26.98 13.62 -15.43
C ARG A 169 -26.74 14.45 -16.69
N LYS A 170 -27.76 15.27 -17.06
CA LYS A 170 -27.61 16.28 -18.11
C LYS A 170 -26.52 17.27 -17.70
N GLY A 171 -25.41 17.31 -18.44
CA GLY A 171 -24.22 18.12 -18.12
C GLY A 171 -23.01 17.30 -17.64
N GLY A 172 -23.20 16.01 -17.30
CA GLY A 172 -22.11 15.12 -16.87
C GLY A 172 -21.57 15.45 -15.47
N ASN A 173 -20.36 15.01 -15.18
CA ASN A 173 -19.63 15.32 -13.96
C ASN A 173 -18.39 16.19 -14.23
N HIS A 174 -17.96 16.96 -13.24
CA HIS A 174 -16.77 17.83 -13.33
C HIS A 174 -15.50 16.98 -13.18
N LYS A 175 -14.70 16.92 -14.24
CA LYS A 175 -13.45 16.14 -14.25
C LYS A 175 -12.38 16.82 -13.42
N MET A 176 -11.71 16.05 -12.55
CA MET A 176 -10.66 16.56 -11.68
C MET A 176 -9.33 16.73 -12.44
N PHE A 177 -8.89 15.70 -13.14
CA PHE A 177 -7.63 15.67 -13.88
C PHE A 177 -7.81 15.00 -15.25
N PRO A 178 -8.44 15.68 -16.25
CA PRO A 178 -8.75 15.08 -17.54
C PRO A 178 -7.55 14.46 -18.26
N ARG A 179 -6.38 15.10 -18.13
CA ARG A 179 -5.13 14.68 -18.77
C ARG A 179 -4.53 13.40 -18.16
N VAL A 180 -4.66 13.21 -16.85
CA VAL A 180 -4.00 12.11 -16.11
C VAL A 180 -4.98 10.97 -15.86
N SER A 181 -6.19 11.29 -15.44
CA SER A 181 -7.24 10.32 -15.13
C SER A 181 -8.63 10.86 -15.51
N PRO A 182 -9.08 10.58 -16.74
CA PRO A 182 -10.36 11.11 -17.25
C PRO A 182 -11.59 10.52 -16.53
N ALA A 183 -11.44 9.43 -15.78
CA ALA A 183 -12.51 8.83 -15.01
C ALA A 183 -12.78 9.53 -13.67
N LYS A 184 -11.80 10.25 -13.11
CA LYS A 184 -11.90 10.92 -11.80
C LYS A 184 -12.70 12.22 -11.89
N SER A 185 -13.62 12.43 -10.93
CA SER A 185 -14.47 13.63 -10.84
C SER A 185 -14.52 14.18 -9.42
N TRP A 186 -14.81 15.48 -9.29
CA TRP A 186 -14.96 16.14 -7.99
C TRP A 186 -16.15 15.57 -7.20
N GLU A 187 -17.25 15.26 -7.87
CA GLU A 187 -18.42 14.63 -7.25
C GLU A 187 -18.08 13.24 -6.69
N GLY A 188 -17.26 12.47 -7.43
CA GLY A 188 -16.77 11.20 -6.94
C GLY A 188 -15.89 11.35 -5.69
N LEU A 189 -14.98 12.33 -5.68
CA LEU A 189 -14.15 12.63 -4.50
C LEU A 189 -15.01 12.95 -3.25
N ILE A 190 -15.97 13.87 -3.41
CA ILE A 190 -16.88 14.24 -2.32
C ILE A 190 -17.70 13.02 -1.87
N GLY A 191 -18.17 12.20 -2.82
CA GLY A 191 -18.88 10.97 -2.52
C GLY A 191 -18.04 10.01 -1.66
N GLY A 192 -16.80 9.74 -2.05
CA GLY A 192 -15.87 8.92 -1.26
C GLY A 192 -15.69 9.45 0.16
N PHE A 193 -15.42 10.76 0.28
CA PHE A 193 -15.26 11.40 1.59
C PHE A 193 -16.50 11.29 2.48
N VAL A 194 -17.71 11.46 1.94
CA VAL A 194 -18.96 11.28 2.70
C VAL A 194 -19.11 9.83 3.17
N PHE A 195 -18.78 8.87 2.34
CA PHE A 195 -18.81 7.45 2.71
C PHE A 195 -17.79 7.13 3.82
N ASP A 196 -16.61 7.74 3.79
CA ASP A 196 -15.62 7.59 4.87
C ASP A 196 -16.11 8.17 6.20
N LEU A 197 -16.78 9.34 6.18
CA LEU A 197 -17.38 9.90 7.39
C LEU A 197 -18.46 8.98 7.97
N ILE A 198 -19.29 8.38 7.11
CA ILE A 198 -20.30 7.43 7.55
C ILE A 198 -19.63 6.18 8.16
N ALA A 199 -18.62 5.63 7.50
CA ALA A 199 -17.89 4.48 8.00
C ALA A 199 -17.18 4.77 9.33
N GLY A 200 -16.54 5.94 9.46
CA GLY A 200 -15.93 6.39 10.71
C GLY A 200 -16.94 6.53 11.84
N TYR A 201 -18.11 7.10 11.57
CA TYR A 201 -19.21 7.17 12.53
C TYR A 201 -19.71 5.77 12.95
N VAL A 202 -19.85 4.84 11.99
CA VAL A 202 -20.22 3.44 12.30
C VAL A 202 -19.16 2.79 13.19
N PHE A 203 -17.86 2.96 12.91
CA PHE A 203 -16.77 2.44 13.75
C PHE A 203 -16.86 2.98 15.18
N PHE A 204 -17.18 4.26 15.32
CA PHE A 204 -17.40 4.87 16.63
C PHE A 204 -18.60 4.23 17.34
N ARG A 205 -19.75 4.12 16.68
CA ARG A 205 -21.01 3.59 17.27
C ARG A 205 -20.91 2.12 17.68
N VAL A 206 -20.18 1.29 16.94
CA VAL A 206 -19.98 -0.14 17.29
C VAL A 206 -18.86 -0.34 18.32
N GLY A 207 -18.26 0.73 18.85
CA GLY A 207 -17.21 0.65 19.85
C GLY A 207 -15.86 0.18 19.30
N TRP A 208 -15.69 0.15 17.98
CA TRP A 208 -14.41 -0.26 17.39
C TRP A 208 -13.29 0.73 17.69
N THR A 209 -13.62 2.00 17.85
CA THR A 209 -12.67 3.04 18.30
C THR A 209 -12.07 2.73 19.67
N ALA A 210 -12.81 2.07 20.57
CA ALA A 210 -12.29 1.61 21.86
C ALA A 210 -11.19 0.55 21.67
N SER A 211 -11.38 -0.39 20.75
CA SER A 211 -10.37 -1.40 20.40
C SER A 211 -9.15 -0.84 19.67
N LEU A 212 -9.28 0.37 19.09
CA LEU A 212 -8.20 1.11 18.44
C LEU A 212 -7.36 1.95 19.45
N GLY A 213 -7.72 1.95 20.74
CA GLY A 213 -7.08 2.78 21.76
C GLY A 213 -7.36 4.28 21.62
N LEU A 214 -8.32 4.66 20.78
CA LEU A 214 -8.68 6.07 20.52
C LEU A 214 -9.62 6.67 21.58
N THR A 215 -10.08 5.89 22.53
CA THR A 215 -10.95 6.35 23.64
C THR A 215 -10.21 7.11 24.75
N ALA A 216 -8.88 7.25 24.64
CA ALA A 216 -8.09 8.02 25.61
C ALA A 216 -8.17 9.55 25.43
N TYR A 217 -8.92 10.05 24.45
CA TYR A 217 -9.11 11.48 24.23
C TYR A 217 -10.53 11.89 24.65
N PRO A 218 -10.70 12.57 25.81
CA PRO A 218 -12.01 12.97 26.34
C PRO A 218 -12.54 14.24 25.64
N LEU A 219 -12.45 14.31 24.32
CA LEU A 219 -12.91 15.49 23.57
C LEU A 219 -14.32 15.34 22.99
N LEU A 220 -15.08 14.30 23.36
CA LEU A 220 -16.42 14.02 22.82
C LEU A 220 -17.41 13.51 23.87
N ASP A 221 -17.23 13.86 25.16
CA ASP A 221 -18.30 13.78 26.17
C ASP A 221 -19.09 15.07 26.23
#